data_12d47a687053304caa1bb605dd412e78
#
_entry.id   12d47a687053304caa1bb605dd412e78
#
_cell.length_a   1.000
_cell.length_b   1.000
_cell.length_c   1.000
_cell.angle_alpha   90.00
_cell.angle_beta   90.00
_cell.angle_gamma   90.00
#
_symmetry.space_group_name_H-M   'P 1'
#
loop_
_entity.id
_entity.type
_entity.pdbx_description
1 polymer ?
#
loop_
_entity_poly.entity_id
_entity_poly.type
_entity_poly.pdbx_seq_one_letter_code
_entity_poly.pdbx_strand_id
1 'polypeptide(L)'
;MIRYFNYECAQEEALELAKNSLLDLGYKIDLMAPEGYFMVTKMQGVKKDIRQYDFRIAVLVEDRVEVIIVAQRKVFKRDSETSIGGKDLIQTEISDKLPYRLQRSIFYPINNEFTKNGLVKVEDITFGAND
;
A
#
# COMPACT_ATOMS: atom_id res chain seq x y z
N MET A 1 7.99 1.77 -2.94
CA MET A 1 6.79 2.37 -2.30
C MET A 1 6.68 1.89 -0.87
N ILE A 2 7.50 2.47 -0.04
CA ILE A 2 7.59 2.08 1.37
C ILE A 2 7.69 3.32 2.24
N ARG A 3 7.09 3.27 3.44
CA ARG A 3 7.22 4.29 4.46
C ARG A 3 7.53 3.63 5.79
N TYR A 4 8.28 4.32 6.61
CA TYR A 4 8.72 3.82 7.91
C TYR A 4 8.16 4.67 9.02
N PHE A 5 7.80 4.03 10.13
CA PHE A 5 7.32 4.70 11.33
C PHE A 5 8.05 4.15 12.53
N ASN A 6 8.40 5.03 13.45
CA ASN A 6 8.95 4.61 14.75
C ASN A 6 7.81 4.32 15.71
N TYR A 7 8.04 3.39 16.60
CA TYR A 7 7.10 3.07 17.65
C TYR A 7 7.84 2.92 18.98
N GLU A 8 7.13 3.24 20.06
CA GLU A 8 7.70 3.14 21.41
C GLU A 8 7.00 2.10 22.27
N CYS A 9 5.91 1.54 21.76
CA CYS A 9 5.16 0.49 22.43
C CYS A 9 5.76 -0.88 22.12
N ALA A 10 5.12 -1.93 22.65
CA ALA A 10 5.52 -3.29 22.33
C ALA A 10 5.28 -3.58 20.85
N GLN A 11 6.02 -4.52 20.30
CA GLN A 11 5.95 -4.88 18.89
C GLN A 11 4.54 -5.33 18.47
N GLU A 12 3.89 -6.11 19.32
CA GLU A 12 2.52 -6.56 19.07
C GLU A 12 1.54 -5.39 19.07
N GLU A 13 1.76 -4.43 19.96
CA GLU A 13 0.91 -3.25 20.01
C GLU A 13 1.08 -2.38 18.78
N ALA A 14 2.30 -2.27 18.28
CA ALA A 14 2.56 -1.51 17.06
C ALA A 14 1.80 -2.13 15.87
N LEU A 15 1.79 -3.44 15.78
CA LEU A 15 1.03 -4.13 14.74
C LEU A 15 -0.47 -3.87 14.89
N GLU A 16 -1.00 -3.91 16.12
CA GLU A 16 -2.40 -3.63 16.39
C GLU A 16 -2.77 -2.18 16.08
N LEU A 17 -1.91 -1.23 16.41
CA LEU A 17 -2.13 0.17 16.08
C LEU A 17 -2.21 0.35 14.56
N ALA A 18 -1.30 -0.26 13.83
CA ALA A 18 -1.30 -0.20 12.38
C ALA A 18 -2.57 -0.83 11.79
N LYS A 19 -2.95 -1.99 12.31
CA LYS A 19 -4.17 -2.67 11.88
C LYS A 19 -5.40 -1.79 12.09
N ASN A 20 -5.56 -1.24 13.30
CA ASN A 20 -6.70 -0.41 13.62
C ASN A 20 -6.75 0.86 12.77
N SER A 21 -5.58 1.45 12.51
CA SER A 21 -5.48 2.62 11.63
C SER A 21 -5.96 2.30 10.23
N LEU A 22 -5.55 1.16 9.69
CA LEU A 22 -5.97 0.75 8.34
C LEU A 22 -7.46 0.41 8.30
N LEU A 23 -7.99 -0.24 9.32
CA LEU A 23 -9.41 -0.52 9.41
C LEU A 23 -10.23 0.76 9.46
N ASP A 24 -9.78 1.75 10.22
CA ASP A 24 -10.45 3.05 10.30
C ASP A 24 -10.47 3.78 8.96
N LEU A 25 -9.47 3.54 8.13
CA LEU A 25 -9.40 4.11 6.79
C LEU A 25 -10.23 3.33 5.76
N GLY A 26 -10.84 2.24 6.17
CA GLY A 26 -11.69 1.44 5.28
C GLY A 26 -10.99 0.25 4.64
N TYR A 27 -9.75 0.01 4.95
CA TYR A 27 -9.05 -1.18 4.44
C TYR A 27 -9.60 -2.43 5.13
N LYS A 28 -9.57 -3.53 4.41
CA LYS A 28 -9.94 -4.85 4.96
C LYS A 28 -8.69 -5.70 5.06
N ILE A 29 -8.53 -6.38 6.17
CA ILE A 29 -7.38 -7.25 6.38
C ILE A 29 -7.62 -8.57 5.66
N ASP A 30 -6.66 -8.97 4.84
CA ASP A 30 -6.70 -10.23 4.12
C ASP A 30 -5.97 -11.33 4.88
N LEU A 31 -4.77 -11.00 5.33
CA LEU A 31 -3.93 -11.94 6.08
C LEU A 31 -3.29 -11.21 7.24
N MET A 32 -3.29 -11.85 8.40
CA MET A 32 -2.57 -11.36 9.56
C MET A 32 -1.77 -12.52 10.17
N ALA A 33 -0.48 -12.32 10.31
CA ALA A 33 0.42 -13.28 10.92
C ALA A 33 1.07 -12.63 12.14
N PRO A 34 0.42 -12.69 13.31
CA PRO A 34 0.91 -11.99 14.51
C PRO A 34 2.29 -12.47 14.95
N GLU A 35 2.57 -13.77 14.81
CA GLU A 35 3.87 -14.34 15.19
C GLU A 35 5.01 -13.84 14.31
N GLY A 36 4.70 -13.38 13.10
CA GLY A 36 5.66 -12.77 12.20
C GLY A 36 5.58 -11.26 12.18
N TYR A 37 4.71 -10.68 13.00
CA TYR A 37 4.47 -9.23 13.05
C TYR A 37 4.19 -8.64 11.67
N PHE A 38 3.32 -9.32 10.95
CA PHE A 38 3.04 -9.01 9.55
C PHE A 38 1.54 -9.04 9.27
N MET A 39 1.08 -8.15 8.39
CA MET A 39 -0.28 -8.21 7.89
C MET A 39 -0.35 -7.64 6.48
N VAL A 40 -1.38 -8.05 5.74
CA VAL A 40 -1.63 -7.59 4.38
C VAL A 40 -3.11 -7.29 4.25
N THR A 41 -3.43 -6.19 3.59
CA THR A 41 -4.82 -5.84 3.29
C THR A 41 -5.29 -6.49 2.00
N LYS A 42 -6.61 -6.50 1.81
CA LYS A 42 -7.19 -6.93 0.54
C LYS A 42 -6.87 -5.89 -0.54
N MET A 43 -6.88 -6.34 -1.77
CA MET A 43 -6.69 -5.47 -2.93
C MET A 43 -7.77 -4.42 -3.04
N GLN A 44 -7.36 -3.22 -3.43
CA GLN A 44 -8.26 -2.12 -3.79
C GLN A 44 -7.88 -1.60 -5.16
N GLY A 45 -8.87 -1.10 -5.87
CA GLY A 45 -8.65 -0.46 -7.16
C GLY A 45 -8.41 1.03 -7.01
N VAL A 46 -7.57 1.58 -7.86
CA VAL A 46 -7.37 3.01 -7.98
C VAL A 46 -7.18 3.34 -9.45
N LYS A 47 -7.78 4.46 -9.87
CA LYS A 47 -7.75 4.88 -11.27
C LYS A 47 -7.03 6.19 -11.41
N LYS A 48 -6.27 6.31 -12.49
CA LYS A 48 -5.74 7.59 -12.95
C LYS A 48 -5.85 7.63 -14.46
N ASP A 49 -6.66 8.52 -14.98
CA ASP A 49 -6.98 8.63 -16.39
C ASP A 49 -7.58 7.31 -16.90
N ILE A 50 -7.00 6.74 -17.96
CA ILE A 50 -7.43 5.44 -18.47
C ILE A 50 -6.70 4.27 -17.82
N ARG A 51 -5.74 4.57 -16.94
CA ARG A 51 -4.95 3.53 -16.28
C ARG A 51 -5.63 3.07 -15.01
N GLN A 52 -5.61 1.77 -14.82
CA GLN A 52 -6.21 1.14 -13.66
C GLN A 52 -5.16 0.35 -12.92
N TYR A 53 -5.10 0.55 -11.61
CA TYR A 53 -4.18 -0.16 -10.74
C TYR A 53 -4.95 -0.81 -9.62
N ASP A 54 -4.49 -1.97 -9.19
CA ASP A 54 -4.92 -2.56 -7.93
C ASP A 54 -3.73 -2.51 -6.97
N PHE A 55 -4.01 -2.29 -5.71
CA PHE A 55 -2.95 -2.26 -4.72
C PHE A 55 -3.42 -2.85 -3.40
N ARG A 56 -2.47 -3.27 -2.61
CA ARG A 56 -2.68 -3.68 -1.22
C ARG A 56 -1.60 -3.06 -0.37
N ILE A 57 -1.89 -2.96 0.93
CA ILE A 57 -0.94 -2.48 1.91
C ILE A 57 -0.40 -3.67 2.67
N ALA A 58 0.91 -3.78 2.76
CA ALA A 58 1.57 -4.75 3.61
C ALA A 58 2.24 -3.99 4.76
N VAL A 59 2.13 -4.52 5.95
CA VAL A 59 2.76 -3.93 7.14
C VAL A 59 3.62 -4.99 7.81
N LEU A 60 4.86 -4.63 8.07
CA LEU A 60 5.81 -5.47 8.78
C LEU A 60 6.38 -4.65 9.94
N VAL A 61 6.35 -5.22 11.14
CA VAL A 61 6.88 -4.55 12.32
C VAL A 61 8.16 -5.24 12.76
N GLU A 62 9.28 -4.56 12.56
CA GLU A 62 10.59 -4.98 13.06
C GLU A 62 11.14 -3.85 13.91
N ASP A 63 12.33 -3.35 13.62
CA ASP A 63 12.87 -2.19 14.32
C ASP A 63 12.00 -0.94 14.09
N ARG A 64 11.32 -0.92 12.98
CA ARG A 64 10.36 0.11 12.59
C ARG A 64 9.11 -0.55 12.03
N VAL A 65 8.05 0.21 11.97
CA VAL A 65 6.86 -0.21 11.25
C VAL A 65 7.09 0.12 9.78
N GLU A 66 7.09 -0.89 8.94
CA GLU A 66 7.25 -0.72 7.50
C GLU A 66 5.89 -0.85 6.84
N VAL A 67 5.51 0.18 6.09
CA VAL A 67 4.25 0.20 5.36
C VAL A 67 4.59 0.20 3.88
N ILE A 68 4.17 -0.84 3.19
CA ILE A 68 4.55 -1.10 1.81
C ILE A 68 3.30 -1.12 0.93
N ILE A 69 3.36 -0.39 -0.19
CA ILE A 69 2.33 -0.51 -1.23
C ILE A 69 2.79 -1.55 -2.23
N VAL A 70 1.98 -2.58 -2.41
CA VAL A 70 2.19 -3.59 -3.45
C VAL A 70 1.13 -3.36 -4.51
N ALA A 71 1.55 -3.07 -5.72
CA ALA A 71 0.64 -2.65 -6.77
C ALA A 71 0.73 -3.53 -8.00
N GLN A 72 -0.38 -3.58 -8.72
CA GLN A 72 -0.49 -4.24 -10.02
C GLN A 72 -1.17 -3.27 -10.97
N ARG A 73 -0.71 -3.26 -12.21
CA ARG A 73 -1.34 -2.48 -13.25
C ARG A 73 -2.21 -3.38 -14.11
N LYS A 74 -3.44 -2.94 -14.36
CA LYS A 74 -4.31 -3.63 -15.30
C LYS A 74 -4.06 -3.09 -16.70
N VAL A 75 -3.74 -3.98 -17.60
CA VAL A 75 -3.52 -3.64 -19.00
C VAL A 75 -4.65 -4.24 -19.80
N PHE A 76 -5.35 -3.38 -20.52
CA PHE A 76 -6.37 -3.83 -21.43
C PHE A 76 -5.73 -4.05 -22.79
N LYS A 77 -5.71 -5.31 -23.22
CA LYS A 77 -5.26 -5.65 -24.56
C LYS A 77 -6.48 -5.98 -25.41
N ARG A 78 -6.66 -5.21 -26.44
CA ARG A 78 -7.64 -5.54 -27.45
C ARG A 78 -6.91 -6.22 -28.58
N ASP A 79 -7.16 -7.50 -28.74
CA ASP A 79 -6.65 -8.24 -29.88
C ASP A 79 -7.75 -8.26 -30.94
N SER A 80 -7.58 -7.48 -31.99
CA SER A 80 -8.58 -7.35 -33.02
C SER A 80 -8.75 -8.64 -33.86
N GLU A 81 -7.75 -9.50 -33.86
CA GLU A 81 -7.81 -10.76 -34.61
C GLU A 81 -8.54 -11.84 -33.83
N THR A 82 -8.49 -11.80 -32.52
CA THR A 82 -9.11 -12.81 -31.69
C THR A 82 -10.33 -12.28 -30.93
N SER A 83 -10.69 -11.04 -31.12
CA SER A 83 -11.85 -10.46 -30.45
C SER A 83 -13.14 -10.89 -31.09
N ILE A 84 -13.31 -12.20 -31.21
CA ILE A 84 -14.60 -12.76 -31.65
C ILE A 84 -15.56 -12.51 -30.51
N GLY A 85 -16.50 -11.60 -30.74
CA GLY A 85 -17.46 -11.22 -29.72
C GLY A 85 -17.03 -10.03 -28.85
N GLY A 86 -15.98 -9.30 -29.22
CA GLY A 86 -15.60 -8.07 -28.56
C GLY A 86 -15.04 -8.23 -27.15
N LYS A 87 -14.44 -9.36 -26.86
CA LYS A 87 -13.85 -9.58 -25.55
C LYS A 87 -12.46 -8.96 -25.49
N ASP A 88 -12.32 -8.00 -24.60
CA ASP A 88 -11.02 -7.42 -24.29
C ASP A 88 -10.27 -8.34 -23.34
N LEU A 89 -9.01 -8.59 -23.65
CA LEU A 89 -8.15 -9.34 -22.76
C LEU A 89 -7.59 -8.39 -21.71
N ILE A 90 -7.89 -8.68 -20.46
CA ILE A 90 -7.34 -7.93 -19.34
C ILE A 90 -6.15 -8.69 -18.82
N GLN A 91 -4.98 -8.09 -18.89
CA GLN A 91 -3.78 -8.64 -18.29
C GLN A 91 -3.38 -7.81 -17.08
N THR A 92 -2.94 -8.50 -16.04
CA THR A 92 -2.44 -7.87 -14.84
C THR A 92 -0.92 -7.95 -14.85
N GLU A 93 -0.25 -6.82 -14.68
CA GLU A 93 1.19 -6.79 -14.59
C GLU A 93 1.58 -6.26 -13.20
N ILE A 94 2.58 -6.88 -12.60
CA ILE A 94 3.15 -6.37 -11.36
C ILE A 94 3.80 -5.04 -11.67
N SER A 95 3.45 -4.03 -10.89
CA SER A 95 3.98 -2.70 -11.07
C SER A 95 4.90 -2.37 -9.90
N ASP A 96 6.16 -2.11 -10.19
CA ASP A 96 7.11 -1.70 -9.17
C ASP A 96 6.83 -0.29 -8.67
N LYS A 97 6.10 0.49 -9.44
CA LYS A 97 5.82 1.88 -9.10
C LYS A 97 4.42 2.28 -9.51
N LEU A 98 3.70 2.89 -8.58
CA LEU A 98 2.54 3.69 -8.91
C LEU A 98 2.99 5.10 -9.29
N PRO A 99 2.21 5.82 -10.10
CA PRO A 99 2.46 7.24 -10.28
C PRO A 99 2.59 7.95 -8.94
N TYR A 100 3.48 8.90 -8.85
CA TYR A 100 3.80 9.57 -7.58
C TYR A 100 2.56 10.18 -6.91
N ARG A 101 1.66 10.75 -7.67
CA ARG A 101 0.42 11.32 -7.12
C ARG A 101 -0.45 10.27 -6.46
N LEU A 102 -0.50 9.06 -7.03
CA LEU A 102 -1.26 7.97 -6.45
C LEU A 102 -0.59 7.46 -5.18
N GLN A 103 0.73 7.36 -5.17
CA GLN A 103 1.47 6.99 -3.95
C GLN A 103 1.15 7.97 -2.83
N ARG A 104 1.19 9.26 -3.11
CA ARG A 104 0.89 10.28 -2.12
C ARG A 104 -0.54 10.20 -1.63
N SER A 105 -1.49 9.99 -2.53
CA SER A 105 -2.90 9.90 -2.15
C SER A 105 -3.19 8.69 -1.27
N ILE A 106 -2.42 7.63 -1.42
CA ILE A 106 -2.55 6.43 -0.58
C ILE A 106 -1.84 6.63 0.75
N PHE A 107 -0.61 7.11 0.74
CA PHE A 107 0.18 7.26 1.97
C PHE A 107 -0.29 8.40 2.86
N TYR A 108 -0.84 9.46 2.31
CA TYR A 108 -1.19 10.64 3.10
C TYR A 108 -2.21 10.32 4.22
N PRO A 109 -3.34 9.68 3.92
CA PRO A 109 -4.27 9.28 4.98
C PRO A 109 -3.65 8.30 5.96
N ILE A 110 -2.82 7.37 5.48
CA ILE A 110 -2.14 6.39 6.34
C ILE A 110 -1.21 7.10 7.31
N ASN A 111 -0.41 8.04 6.80
CA ASN A 111 0.50 8.81 7.64
C ASN A 111 -0.26 9.53 8.74
N ASN A 112 -1.38 10.14 8.41
CA ASN A 112 -2.19 10.89 9.38
C ASN A 112 -2.81 9.98 10.44
N GLU A 113 -3.37 8.84 10.04
CA GLU A 113 -3.94 7.90 10.99
C GLU A 113 -2.90 7.26 11.89
N PHE A 114 -1.78 6.88 11.33
CA PHE A 114 -0.69 6.29 12.11
C PHE A 114 -0.15 7.31 13.12
N THR A 115 0.04 8.55 12.70
CA THR A 115 0.50 9.61 13.60
C THR A 115 -0.50 9.89 14.71
N LYS A 116 -1.78 9.90 14.37
CA LYS A 116 -2.85 10.07 15.35
C LYS A 116 -2.83 8.97 16.40
N ASN A 117 -2.47 7.76 16.02
CA ASN A 117 -2.44 6.61 16.90
C ASN A 117 -1.09 6.41 17.60
N GLY A 118 -0.17 7.33 17.46
CA GLY A 118 1.08 7.34 18.21
C GLY A 118 2.30 6.81 17.48
N LEU A 119 2.17 6.45 16.22
CA LEU A 119 3.33 6.07 15.42
C LEU A 119 3.93 7.31 14.79
N VAL A 120 5.26 7.39 14.79
CA VAL A 120 5.96 8.58 14.32
C VAL A 120 6.61 8.29 12.98
N LYS A 121 6.21 9.03 11.96
CA LYS A 121 6.77 8.88 10.62
C LYS A 121 8.25 9.19 10.64
N VAL A 122 9.04 8.28 10.08
CA VAL A 122 10.47 8.52 9.86
C VAL A 122 10.59 9.31 8.58
N GLU A 123 11.16 10.50 8.68
CA GLU A 123 11.41 11.30 7.50
C GLU A 123 12.53 10.69 6.67
N ASP A 124 12.33 10.68 5.37
CA ASP A 124 13.36 10.23 4.47
C ASP A 124 14.53 11.20 4.52
N ILE A 125 15.60 10.74 5.08
CA ILE A 125 16.85 11.47 4.99
C ILE A 125 17.42 11.15 3.62
N THR A 126 17.00 11.94 2.66
CA THR A 126 17.58 11.83 1.34
C THR A 126 18.87 12.59 1.32
N PHE A 127 19.90 11.93 0.92
CA PHE A 127 21.21 12.58 0.88
C PHE A 127 21.19 13.78 -0.03
N GLY A 128 21.55 14.89 0.52
CA GLY A 128 21.60 16.13 -0.21
C GLY A 128 20.29 16.84 -0.36
N ALA A 129 19.20 16.23 -0.04
CA ALA A 129 17.90 16.84 -0.28
C ALA A 129 17.40 17.61 0.92
N ASN A 130 17.77 17.20 2.06
CA ASN A 130 17.29 17.77 3.29
C ASN A 130 18.43 17.98 4.23
N ASP A 131 19.50 17.85 3.67
CA ASP A 131 20.73 18.03 4.37
C ASP A 131 21.05 19.48 4.38
#